data_0f023b49dc3fc87d2765e7be67cd0055
#
_entry.id   0f023b49dc3fc87d2765e7be67cd0055
#
_cell.length_a   1.000
_cell.length_b   1.000
_cell.length_c   1.000
_cell.angle_alpha   90.00
_cell.angle_beta   90.00
_cell.angle_gamma   90.00
#
_symmetry.space_group_name_H-M   'P 1'
#
loop_
_entity.id
_entity.type
_entity.pdbx_description
1 polymer ?
#
loop_
_entity_poly.entity_id
_entity_poly.type
_entity_poly.pdbx_seq_one_letter_code
_entity_poly.pdbx_strand_id
1 'polypeptide(L)'
;VERIIRDEFSENTIRDMLLSFGFRTVTDTSSPLYPLQGVLDMDSPTEWLHFTQENLSVLEDSGWKIEKSADYRYNLRNIQKWYASVNENDENLDKDWFSLEIGIVVNKKHFPLFPLLYPLIKKYPESFEYKNLERRQDTDSLLATLPDKSRVALPWKMIRPVLRILGELHYLDQPRSSLPLHRLDSARLAEL
;
A
#
# COMPACT_ATOMS: atom_id res chain seq x y z
N VAL A 1 37.86 -17.01 24.22
CA VAL A 1 37.32 -16.43 22.97
C VAL A 1 36.93 -17.62 22.11
N GLU A 2 35.64 -17.88 21.98
CA GLU A 2 35.12 -18.89 21.06
C GLU A 2 35.42 -18.44 19.62
N ARG A 3 36.15 -19.28 18.87
CA ARG A 3 36.47 -19.02 17.48
C ARG A 3 35.30 -19.59 16.64
N ILE A 4 34.42 -18.72 16.18
CA ILE A 4 33.35 -19.11 15.24
C ILE A 4 34.01 -19.46 13.90
N ILE A 5 33.91 -20.73 13.48
CA ILE A 5 34.33 -21.17 12.16
C ILE A 5 33.19 -20.82 11.20
N ARG A 6 33.50 -20.01 10.20
CA ARG A 6 32.54 -19.60 9.17
C ARG A 6 32.26 -20.78 8.22
N ASP A 7 31.00 -21.09 8.01
CA ASP A 7 30.56 -22.10 7.04
C ASP A 7 30.19 -21.40 5.73
N GLU A 8 31.20 -21.20 4.87
CA GLU A 8 31.04 -20.51 3.59
C GLU A 8 30.06 -21.20 2.64
N PHE A 9 29.93 -22.52 2.72
CA PHE A 9 28.99 -23.27 1.88
C PHE A 9 27.53 -22.95 2.25
N SER A 10 27.20 -23.03 3.52
CA SER A 10 25.87 -22.69 4.02
C SER A 10 25.54 -21.21 3.78
N GLU A 11 26.48 -20.31 4.00
CA GLU A 11 26.30 -18.88 3.75
C GLU A 11 26.03 -18.57 2.27
N ASN A 12 26.74 -19.20 1.35
CA ASN A 12 26.52 -19.02 -0.09
C ASN A 12 25.16 -19.59 -0.51
N THR A 13 24.75 -20.75 0.01
CA THR A 13 23.44 -21.33 -0.26
C THR A 13 22.30 -20.40 0.18
N ILE A 14 22.44 -19.80 1.36
CA ILE A 14 21.49 -18.81 1.90
C ILE A 14 21.46 -17.57 1.01
N ARG A 15 22.62 -17.08 0.61
CA ARG A 15 22.74 -15.91 -0.26
C ARG A 15 22.07 -16.16 -1.61
N ASP A 16 22.31 -17.29 -2.24
CA ASP A 16 21.73 -17.67 -3.53
C ASP A 16 20.21 -17.77 -3.43
N MET A 17 19.69 -18.28 -2.32
CA MET A 17 18.25 -18.29 -2.05
C MET A 17 17.66 -16.88 -1.95
N LEU A 18 18.31 -15.96 -1.23
CA LEU A 18 17.87 -14.57 -1.15
C LEU A 18 17.93 -13.87 -2.52
N LEU A 19 18.97 -14.13 -3.31
CA LEU A 19 19.07 -13.62 -4.68
C LEU A 19 17.92 -14.13 -5.55
N SER A 20 17.47 -15.38 -5.37
CA SER A 20 16.32 -15.93 -6.11
C SER A 20 15.00 -15.24 -5.78
N PHE A 21 14.86 -14.60 -4.61
CA PHE A 21 13.73 -13.76 -4.24
C PHE A 21 13.82 -12.31 -4.76
N GLY A 22 14.85 -11.99 -5.56
CA GLY A 22 15.05 -10.66 -6.15
C GLY A 22 15.98 -9.75 -5.37
N PHE A 23 16.59 -10.23 -4.28
CA PHE A 23 17.62 -9.45 -3.60
C PHE A 23 18.86 -9.30 -4.48
N ARG A 24 19.54 -8.18 -4.35
CA ARG A 24 20.79 -7.86 -5.06
C ARG A 24 21.84 -7.33 -4.10
N THR A 25 23.09 -7.59 -4.40
CA THR A 25 24.20 -7.00 -3.63
C THR A 25 24.25 -5.50 -3.90
N VAL A 26 24.35 -4.69 -2.84
CA VAL A 26 24.49 -3.24 -2.97
C VAL A 26 25.88 -2.95 -3.56
N THR A 27 25.91 -2.48 -4.80
CA THR A 27 27.12 -2.11 -5.55
C THR A 27 27.22 -0.60 -5.82
N ASP A 28 26.09 0.12 -5.64
CA ASP A 28 26.04 1.57 -5.85
C ASP A 28 26.76 2.31 -4.73
N THR A 29 27.86 2.98 -5.07
CA THR A 29 28.67 3.77 -4.13
C THR A 29 27.97 4.99 -3.58
N SER A 30 26.87 5.43 -4.22
CA SER A 30 26.04 6.54 -3.75
C SER A 30 24.98 6.08 -2.74
N SER A 31 24.75 4.77 -2.61
CA SER A 31 23.81 4.23 -1.63
C SER A 31 24.32 4.47 -0.20
N PRO A 32 23.43 4.91 0.73
CA PRO A 32 23.77 5.01 2.14
C PRO A 32 24.13 3.66 2.79
N LEU A 33 23.79 2.55 2.13
CA LEU A 33 24.14 1.20 2.56
C LEU A 33 25.52 0.75 2.08
N TYR A 34 26.14 1.47 1.15
CA TYR A 34 27.52 1.25 0.74
C TYR A 34 28.48 1.97 1.73
N PRO A 35 29.50 1.38 2.27
CA PRO A 35 30.19 0.13 1.92
C PRO A 35 29.89 -1.07 2.84
N LEU A 36 28.69 -1.23 3.35
CA LEU A 36 28.36 -2.35 4.24
C LEU A 36 28.48 -3.67 3.50
N GLN A 37 29.49 -4.45 3.82
CA GLN A 37 29.69 -5.76 3.20
C GLN A 37 28.59 -6.73 3.56
N GLY A 38 28.09 -7.48 2.56
CA GLY A 38 27.06 -8.49 2.75
C GLY A 38 25.63 -7.96 2.85
N VAL A 39 25.42 -6.66 2.65
CA VAL A 39 24.08 -6.08 2.58
C VAL A 39 23.45 -6.41 1.23
N LEU A 40 22.24 -6.92 1.29
CA LEU A 40 21.38 -7.15 0.14
C LEU A 40 20.23 -6.16 0.18
N ASP A 41 19.83 -5.65 -0.98
CA ASP A 41 18.69 -4.75 -1.15
C ASP A 41 17.87 -5.16 -2.37
N MET A 42 16.71 -4.58 -2.53
CA MET A 42 15.84 -4.73 -3.69
C MET A 42 15.76 -3.41 -4.45
N ASP A 43 15.66 -3.48 -5.78
CA ASP A 43 15.75 -2.29 -6.64
C ASP A 43 14.56 -1.34 -6.48
N SER A 44 13.42 -1.85 -6.00
CA SER A 44 12.21 -1.05 -5.95
C SER A 44 11.35 -1.30 -4.71
N PRO A 45 10.55 -0.30 -4.29
CA PRO A 45 9.53 -0.48 -3.27
C PRO A 45 8.50 -1.56 -3.60
N THR A 46 8.24 -1.81 -4.88
CA THR A 46 7.29 -2.83 -5.34
C THR A 46 7.83 -4.23 -5.09
N GLU A 47 9.12 -4.46 -5.36
CA GLU A 47 9.78 -5.74 -5.08
C GLU A 47 9.82 -6.03 -3.57
N TRP A 48 10.14 -5.03 -2.76
CA TRP A 48 10.09 -5.14 -1.31
C TRP A 48 8.68 -5.49 -0.80
N LEU A 49 7.65 -4.88 -1.40
CA LEU A 49 6.26 -5.14 -1.06
C LEU A 49 5.88 -6.59 -1.40
N HIS A 50 6.20 -7.03 -2.61
CA HIS A 50 5.95 -8.40 -3.07
C HIS A 50 6.67 -9.43 -2.18
N PHE A 51 7.95 -9.21 -1.91
CA PHE A 51 8.72 -10.07 -1.01
C PHE A 51 8.07 -10.18 0.37
N THR A 52 7.64 -9.04 0.94
CA THR A 52 7.03 -9.03 2.28
C THR A 52 5.68 -9.74 2.32
N GLN A 53 4.91 -9.67 1.25
CA GLN A 53 3.58 -10.28 1.18
C GLN A 53 3.62 -11.78 0.87
N GLU A 54 4.53 -12.22 0.01
CA GLU A 54 4.50 -13.57 -0.54
C GLU A 54 5.69 -14.45 -0.08
N ASN A 55 6.88 -13.89 -0.02
CA ASN A 55 8.09 -14.69 0.20
C ASN A 55 8.52 -14.75 1.66
N LEU A 56 8.11 -13.78 2.47
CA LEU A 56 8.55 -13.71 3.86
C LEU A 56 8.01 -14.88 4.68
N SER A 57 6.76 -15.28 4.45
CA SER A 57 6.16 -16.46 5.08
C SER A 57 6.87 -17.77 4.66
N VAL A 58 7.34 -17.86 3.42
CA VAL A 58 8.09 -19.02 2.91
C VAL A 58 9.41 -19.20 3.68
N LEU A 59 10.09 -18.10 4.00
CA LEU A 59 11.28 -18.11 4.83
C LEU A 59 10.98 -18.56 6.27
N GLU A 60 9.91 -17.99 6.87
CA GLU A 60 9.48 -18.36 8.22
C GLU A 60 9.11 -19.85 8.30
N ASP A 61 8.37 -20.37 7.32
CA ASP A 61 8.01 -21.79 7.20
C ASP A 61 9.24 -22.71 7.00
N SER A 62 10.30 -22.16 6.40
CA SER A 62 11.59 -22.84 6.24
C SER A 62 12.47 -22.80 7.50
N GLY A 63 11.94 -22.25 8.60
CA GLY A 63 12.62 -22.21 9.90
C GLY A 63 13.47 -20.95 10.14
N TRP A 64 13.37 -19.93 9.29
CA TRP A 64 14.07 -18.67 9.51
C TRP A 64 13.41 -17.85 10.62
N LYS A 65 14.24 -17.34 11.53
CA LYS A 65 13.80 -16.31 12.48
C LYS A 65 13.98 -14.95 11.86
N ILE A 66 12.87 -14.29 11.53
CA ILE A 66 12.86 -12.97 10.88
C ILE A 66 12.53 -11.92 11.91
N GLU A 67 13.44 -10.97 12.12
CA GLU A 67 13.21 -9.81 12.99
C GLU A 67 13.03 -8.57 12.13
N LYS A 68 11.86 -7.91 12.27
CA LYS A 68 11.55 -6.66 11.58
C LYS A 68 11.78 -5.49 12.50
N SER A 69 12.56 -4.50 12.06
CA SER A 69 12.69 -3.26 12.82
C SER A 69 11.36 -2.52 12.93
N ALA A 70 11.21 -1.67 13.97
CA ALA A 70 9.96 -0.94 14.21
C ALA A 70 9.60 0.05 13.09
N ASP A 71 10.60 0.50 12.33
CA ASP A 71 10.46 1.41 11.18
C ASP A 71 10.41 0.69 9.84
N TYR A 72 10.33 -0.65 9.84
CA TYR A 72 10.24 -1.43 8.59
C TYR A 72 9.02 -1.01 7.77
N ARG A 73 9.30 -0.44 6.60
CA ARG A 73 8.30 0.26 5.77
C ARG A 73 7.19 -0.64 5.24
N TYR A 74 7.47 -1.92 5.10
CA TYR A 74 6.59 -2.91 4.47
C TYR A 74 5.91 -3.83 5.50
N ASN A 75 5.93 -3.46 6.77
CA ASN A 75 5.13 -4.13 7.81
C ASN A 75 3.66 -3.75 7.62
N LEU A 76 2.99 -4.49 6.71
CA LEU A 76 1.65 -4.18 6.26
C LEU A 76 0.61 -4.81 7.20
N ARG A 77 -0.47 -4.07 7.41
CA ARG A 77 -1.69 -4.59 8.02
C ARG A 77 -2.58 -5.18 6.94
N ASN A 78 -3.19 -6.32 7.25
CA ASN A 78 -4.15 -6.95 6.35
C ASN A 78 -5.48 -6.20 6.36
N ILE A 79 -6.01 -5.94 5.16
CA ILE A 79 -7.37 -5.42 4.98
C ILE A 79 -8.33 -6.59 5.19
N GLN A 80 -9.17 -6.51 6.23
CA GLN A 80 -10.14 -7.55 6.56
C GLN A 80 -11.38 -7.47 5.68
N LYS A 81 -11.80 -6.23 5.35
CA LYS A 81 -13.03 -5.97 4.59
C LYS A 81 -12.98 -4.58 3.96
N TRP A 82 -13.58 -4.45 2.80
CA TRP A 82 -13.98 -3.18 2.20
C TRP A 82 -15.42 -2.87 2.59
N TYR A 83 -15.76 -1.60 2.74
CA TYR A 83 -17.12 -1.19 3.02
C TYR A 83 -17.49 0.06 2.22
N ALA A 84 -18.79 0.18 1.95
CA ALA A 84 -19.42 1.40 1.48
C ALA A 84 -20.64 1.67 2.33
N SER A 85 -20.86 2.92 2.69
CA SER A 85 -21.98 3.36 3.53
C SER A 85 -22.55 4.63 2.93
N VAL A 86 -23.87 4.66 2.77
CA VAL A 86 -24.61 5.80 2.27
C VAL A 86 -25.41 6.40 3.41
N ASN A 87 -25.26 7.70 3.64
CA ASN A 87 -26.06 8.45 4.60
C ASN A 87 -26.91 9.47 3.84
N GLU A 88 -28.22 9.23 3.82
CA GLU A 88 -29.22 10.10 3.17
C GLU A 88 -29.69 11.25 4.07
N ASN A 89 -29.42 11.16 5.37
CA ASN A 89 -29.88 12.11 6.38
C ASN A 89 -28.74 12.99 6.91
N ASP A 90 -27.77 13.34 6.07
CA ASP A 90 -26.74 14.30 6.46
C ASP A 90 -27.38 15.69 6.54
N GLU A 91 -27.52 16.22 7.77
CA GLU A 91 -28.15 17.51 8.06
C GLU A 91 -27.48 18.70 7.35
N ASN A 92 -26.25 18.49 6.84
CA ASN A 92 -25.50 19.50 6.10
C ASN A 92 -25.74 19.45 4.59
N LEU A 93 -26.56 18.52 4.11
CA LEU A 93 -26.84 18.35 2.68
C LEU A 93 -28.31 18.61 2.35
N ASP A 94 -28.55 19.16 1.17
CA ASP A 94 -29.91 19.30 0.62
C ASP A 94 -30.54 17.93 0.34
N LYS A 95 -31.88 17.88 0.23
CA LYS A 95 -32.66 16.63 0.07
C LYS A 95 -32.29 15.77 -1.13
N ASP A 96 -31.65 16.37 -2.14
CA ASP A 96 -31.20 15.67 -3.34
C ASP A 96 -29.76 15.19 -3.27
N TRP A 97 -29.13 15.35 -2.12
CA TRP A 97 -27.76 14.92 -1.88
C TRP A 97 -27.73 13.79 -0.84
N PHE A 98 -26.72 12.95 -0.97
CA PHE A 98 -26.38 11.95 0.03
C PHE A 98 -24.86 11.92 0.26
N SER A 99 -24.46 11.41 1.40
CA SER A 99 -23.06 11.28 1.77
C SER A 99 -22.61 9.84 1.56
N LEU A 100 -21.64 9.60 0.69
CA LEU A 100 -21.04 8.28 0.45
C LEU A 100 -19.71 8.19 1.19
N GLU A 101 -19.57 7.21 2.05
CA GLU A 101 -18.30 6.83 2.65
C GLU A 101 -17.86 5.46 2.11
N ILE A 102 -16.65 5.40 1.55
CA ILE A 102 -16.00 4.15 1.14
C ILE A 102 -14.75 4.00 2.01
N GLY A 103 -14.47 2.78 2.48
CA GLY A 103 -13.34 2.55 3.36
C GLY A 103 -12.93 1.09 3.49
N ILE A 104 -11.97 0.89 4.36
CA ILE A 104 -11.40 -0.41 4.69
C ILE A 104 -11.51 -0.70 6.17
N VAL A 105 -11.60 -1.98 6.52
CA VAL A 105 -11.55 -2.46 7.90
C VAL A 105 -10.20 -3.13 8.14
N VAL A 106 -9.46 -2.61 9.12
CA VAL A 106 -8.17 -3.16 9.57
C VAL A 106 -8.19 -3.29 11.08
N ASN A 107 -7.89 -4.46 11.61
CA ASN A 107 -7.95 -4.75 13.04
C ASN A 107 -9.29 -4.34 13.68
N LYS A 108 -10.41 -4.64 13.01
CA LYS A 108 -11.78 -4.28 13.43
C LYS A 108 -12.07 -2.78 13.50
N LYS A 109 -11.17 -1.91 13.01
CA LYS A 109 -11.38 -0.47 12.92
C LYS A 109 -11.68 -0.07 11.48
N HIS A 110 -12.60 0.88 11.32
CA HIS A 110 -12.98 1.46 10.04
C HIS A 110 -12.07 2.64 9.69
N PHE A 111 -11.59 2.65 8.47
CA PHE A 111 -10.76 3.72 7.95
C PHE A 111 -11.35 4.19 6.62
N PRO A 112 -11.92 5.40 6.56
CA PRO A 112 -12.37 5.99 5.31
C PRO A 112 -11.22 6.08 4.31
N LEU A 113 -11.50 5.73 3.06
CA LEU A 113 -10.47 5.61 2.03
C LEU A 113 -9.92 6.97 1.60
N PHE A 114 -10.79 7.97 1.50
CA PHE A 114 -10.41 9.28 0.99
C PHE A 114 -9.33 9.98 1.84
N PRO A 115 -9.44 10.06 3.18
CA PRO A 115 -8.36 10.58 4.02
C PRO A 115 -7.02 9.85 3.87
N LEU A 116 -7.05 8.58 3.49
CA LEU A 116 -5.82 7.80 3.24
C LEU A 116 -5.20 8.12 1.88
N LEU A 117 -6.03 8.38 0.87
CA LEU A 117 -5.58 8.70 -0.49
C LEU A 117 -5.18 10.16 -0.66
N TYR A 118 -5.86 11.08 0.02
CA TYR A 118 -5.64 12.51 -0.13
C TYR A 118 -4.18 12.97 0.03
N PRO A 119 -3.43 12.56 1.07
CA PRO A 119 -2.03 12.93 1.20
C PRO A 119 -1.16 12.43 0.04
N LEU A 120 -1.50 11.27 -0.53
CA LEU A 120 -0.77 10.67 -1.65
C LEU A 120 -1.07 11.42 -2.95
N ILE A 121 -2.35 11.75 -3.19
CA ILE A 121 -2.79 12.54 -4.34
C ILE A 121 -2.12 13.92 -4.32
N LYS A 122 -2.12 14.58 -3.15
CA LYS A 122 -1.49 15.89 -2.99
C LYS A 122 0.02 15.86 -3.21
N LYS A 123 0.68 14.77 -2.79
CA LYS A 123 2.14 14.61 -2.91
C LYS A 123 2.58 14.25 -4.33
N TYR A 124 1.76 13.47 -5.04
CA TYR A 124 2.08 12.93 -6.35
C TYR A 124 0.92 13.11 -7.34
N PRO A 125 0.46 14.33 -7.62
CA PRO A 125 -0.75 14.57 -8.41
C PRO A 125 -0.70 13.92 -9.80
N GLU A 126 0.45 13.98 -10.46
CA GLU A 126 0.64 13.39 -11.79
C GLU A 126 0.37 11.87 -11.81
N SER A 127 0.68 11.16 -10.71
CA SER A 127 0.45 9.72 -10.62
C SER A 127 -1.03 9.35 -10.59
N PHE A 128 -1.89 10.31 -10.27
CA PHE A 128 -3.34 10.14 -10.14
C PHE A 128 -4.12 10.78 -11.29
N GLU A 129 -3.43 11.29 -12.32
CA GLU A 129 -4.07 11.70 -13.57
C GLU A 129 -4.66 10.48 -14.29
N TYR A 130 -5.81 10.65 -14.97
CA TYR A 130 -6.55 9.60 -15.65
C TYR A 130 -5.65 8.68 -16.50
N LYS A 131 -4.76 9.26 -17.31
CA LYS A 131 -3.83 8.50 -18.17
C LYS A 131 -2.91 7.56 -17.38
N ASN A 132 -2.48 7.98 -16.20
CA ASN A 132 -1.57 7.23 -15.36
C ASN A 132 -2.31 6.20 -14.52
N LEU A 133 -3.57 6.47 -14.14
CA LEU A 133 -4.45 5.51 -13.50
C LEU A 133 -4.68 4.27 -14.38
N GLU A 134 -4.88 4.46 -15.69
CA GLU A 134 -5.12 3.37 -16.63
C GLU A 134 -3.88 2.52 -16.94
N ARG A 135 -2.68 3.08 -16.78
CA ARG A 135 -1.43 2.36 -17.04
C ARG A 135 -1.04 1.38 -15.94
N ARG A 136 -1.58 1.55 -14.75
CA ARG A 136 -1.30 0.67 -13.61
C ARG A 136 -1.97 -0.68 -13.81
N GLN A 137 -1.28 -1.75 -13.45
CA GLN A 137 -1.84 -3.09 -13.49
C GLN A 137 -2.77 -3.33 -12.29
N ASP A 138 -3.76 -4.19 -12.45
CA ASP A 138 -4.68 -4.55 -11.37
C ASP A 138 -3.98 -5.27 -10.21
N THR A 139 -2.85 -5.90 -10.49
CA THR A 139 -1.97 -6.56 -9.52
C THR A 139 -1.14 -5.58 -8.69
N ASP A 140 -1.02 -4.32 -9.14
CA ASP A 140 -0.29 -3.31 -8.40
C ASP A 140 -1.02 -2.95 -7.11
N SER A 141 -0.29 -2.44 -6.14
CA SER A 141 -0.85 -1.93 -4.88
C SER A 141 -0.28 -0.56 -4.55
N LEU A 142 -1.14 0.28 -3.98
CA LEU A 142 -0.78 1.58 -3.44
C LEU A 142 -0.57 1.47 -1.94
N LEU A 143 0.60 1.89 -1.46
CA LEU A 143 0.88 1.93 -0.02
C LEU A 143 0.25 3.18 0.61
N ALA A 144 -0.69 2.98 1.51
CA ALA A 144 -1.28 4.03 2.32
C ALA A 144 -0.85 3.90 3.78
N THR A 145 -0.73 5.04 4.47
CA THR A 145 -0.38 5.10 5.88
C THR A 145 -1.63 5.36 6.70
N LEU A 146 -1.90 4.48 7.67
CA LEU A 146 -2.99 4.64 8.62
C LEU A 146 -2.65 5.69 9.70
N PRO A 147 -3.64 6.23 10.42
CA PRO A 147 -3.41 7.20 11.49
C PRO A 147 -2.48 6.72 12.62
N ASP A 148 -2.42 5.41 12.85
CA ASP A 148 -1.50 4.77 13.82
C ASP A 148 -0.08 4.55 13.25
N LYS A 149 0.23 5.15 12.09
CA LYS A 149 1.49 5.02 11.34
C LYS A 149 1.76 3.64 10.76
N SER A 150 0.91 2.65 10.98
CA SER A 150 0.98 1.39 10.25
C SER A 150 0.60 1.59 8.78
N ARG A 151 0.89 0.62 7.93
CA ARG A 151 0.65 0.72 6.49
C ARG A 151 -0.26 -0.38 6.01
N VAL A 152 -0.97 -0.09 4.93
CA VAL A 152 -1.79 -1.04 4.19
C VAL A 152 -1.45 -0.97 2.71
N ALA A 153 -1.52 -2.11 2.03
CA ALA A 153 -1.47 -2.16 0.58
C ALA A 153 -2.92 -2.10 0.05
N LEU A 154 -3.23 -1.07 -0.69
CA LEU A 154 -4.52 -0.89 -1.35
C LEU A 154 -4.41 -1.43 -2.77
N PRO A 155 -5.08 -2.56 -3.12
CA PRO A 155 -5.04 -3.11 -4.46
C PRO A 155 -5.56 -2.10 -5.48
N TRP A 156 -4.81 -1.93 -6.58
CA TRP A 156 -5.13 -0.93 -7.59
C TRP A 156 -6.50 -1.18 -8.24
N LYS A 157 -6.84 -2.45 -8.43
CA LYS A 157 -8.17 -2.87 -8.88
C LYS A 157 -9.31 -2.26 -8.05
N MET A 158 -9.14 -2.15 -6.74
CA MET A 158 -10.18 -1.67 -5.82
C MET A 158 -10.24 -0.15 -5.74
N ILE A 159 -9.11 0.54 -5.84
CA ILE A 159 -9.07 2.00 -5.68
C ILE A 159 -9.24 2.77 -6.98
N ARG A 160 -8.93 2.18 -8.15
CA ARG A 160 -9.04 2.84 -9.45
C ARG A 160 -10.45 3.39 -9.73
N PRO A 161 -11.54 2.62 -9.55
CA PRO A 161 -12.90 3.15 -9.77
C PRO A 161 -13.20 4.35 -8.86
N VAL A 162 -12.78 4.28 -7.60
CA VAL A 162 -12.97 5.39 -6.64
C VAL A 162 -12.20 6.63 -7.08
N LEU A 163 -10.94 6.47 -7.51
CA LEU A 163 -10.11 7.58 -8.00
C LEU A 163 -10.66 8.23 -9.27
N ARG A 164 -11.27 7.45 -10.17
CA ARG A 164 -11.94 8.00 -11.35
C ARG A 164 -13.07 8.93 -10.96
N ILE A 165 -13.97 8.48 -10.08
CA ILE A 165 -15.10 9.28 -9.61
C ILE A 165 -14.61 10.54 -8.90
N LEU A 166 -13.60 10.43 -8.05
CA LEU A 166 -13.03 11.58 -7.36
C LEU A 166 -12.43 12.60 -8.33
N GLY A 167 -11.75 12.12 -9.39
CA GLY A 167 -11.17 12.96 -10.44
C GLY A 167 -12.25 13.71 -11.25
N GLU A 168 -13.32 13.02 -11.63
CA GLU A 168 -14.43 13.59 -12.40
C GLU A 168 -15.20 14.65 -11.60
N LEU A 169 -15.37 14.44 -10.30
CA LEU A 169 -16.15 15.33 -9.43
C LEU A 169 -15.34 16.49 -8.86
N HIS A 170 -14.06 16.61 -9.18
CA HIS A 170 -13.16 17.68 -8.68
C HIS A 170 -13.10 17.80 -7.15
N TYR A 171 -13.39 16.70 -6.43
CA TYR A 171 -13.40 16.67 -4.95
C TYR A 171 -12.01 16.52 -4.31
N LEU A 172 -10.94 16.65 -5.07
CA LEU A 172 -9.57 16.41 -4.60
C LEU A 172 -9.00 17.52 -3.70
N ASP A 173 -9.75 18.61 -3.49
CA ASP A 173 -9.21 19.81 -2.83
C ASP A 173 -9.27 19.81 -1.30
N GLN A 174 -10.06 18.93 -0.68
CA GLN A 174 -10.20 18.91 0.78
C GLN A 174 -10.28 17.48 1.36
N PRO A 175 -9.59 17.19 2.48
CA PRO A 175 -9.71 15.91 3.16
C PRO A 175 -11.09 15.78 3.81
N ARG A 176 -11.92 14.89 3.28
CA ARG A 176 -13.25 14.58 3.82
C ARG A 176 -13.32 13.08 4.13
N SER A 177 -14.10 12.69 5.12
CA SER A 177 -14.34 11.27 5.40
C SER A 177 -15.39 10.67 4.45
N SER A 178 -16.29 11.50 3.92
CA SER A 178 -17.37 11.12 3.01
C SER A 178 -17.47 12.10 1.84
N LEU A 179 -18.10 11.64 0.77
CA LEU A 179 -18.30 12.38 -0.46
C LEU A 179 -19.76 12.79 -0.57
N PRO A 180 -20.08 14.09 -0.67
CA PRO A 180 -21.41 14.53 -1.03
C PRO A 180 -21.66 14.20 -2.50
N LEU A 181 -22.70 13.45 -2.78
CA LEU A 181 -23.09 13.06 -4.13
C LEU A 181 -24.56 13.43 -4.38
N HIS A 182 -24.83 14.00 -5.54
CA HIS A 182 -26.18 14.27 -5.95
C HIS A 182 -26.87 13.00 -6.41
N ARG A 183 -28.20 12.88 -6.17
CA ARG A 183 -28.99 11.70 -6.57
C ARG A 183 -28.89 11.36 -8.07
N LEU A 184 -28.68 12.35 -8.91
CA LEU A 184 -28.47 12.15 -10.36
C LEU A 184 -27.15 11.42 -10.68
N ASP A 185 -26.17 11.47 -9.78
CA ASP A 185 -24.88 10.77 -9.96
C ASP A 185 -24.91 9.34 -9.42
N SER A 186 -26.03 8.91 -8.82
CA SER A 186 -26.18 7.56 -8.24
C SER A 186 -25.99 6.43 -9.27
N ALA A 187 -26.33 6.66 -10.54
CA ALA A 187 -26.12 5.69 -11.61
C ALA A 187 -24.62 5.37 -11.84
N ARG A 188 -23.73 6.33 -11.57
CA ARG A 188 -22.27 6.14 -11.69
C ARG A 188 -21.69 5.31 -10.54
N LEU A 189 -22.42 5.24 -9.39
CA LEU A 189 -22.02 4.45 -8.25
C LEU A 189 -22.32 2.96 -8.41
N ALA A 190 -23.24 2.59 -9.29
CA ALA A 190 -23.58 1.20 -9.57
C ALA A 190 -22.44 0.45 -10.28
N GLU A 191 -21.40 1.16 -10.72
CA GLU A 191 -20.20 0.62 -11.36
C GLU A 191 -19.05 0.36 -10.38
N LEU A 192 -19.22 0.71 -9.08
CA LEU A 192 -18.26 0.47 -8.00
C LEU A 192 -18.50 -0.89 -7.33
#